data_b040111b0a7f9840847c48f57285902f
#
_entry.id   b040111b0a7f9840847c48f57285902f
#
_cell.length_a   1.000
_cell.length_b   1.000
_cell.length_c   1.000
_cell.angle_alpha   90.00
_cell.angle_beta   90.00
_cell.angle_gamma   90.00
#
_symmetry.space_group_name_H-M   'P 1'
#
loop_
_entity.id
_entity.type
_entity.pdbx_description
1 polymer ?
#
loop_
_entity_poly.entity_id
_entity_poly.type
_entity_poly.pdbx_seq_one_letter_code
_entity_poly.pdbx_strand_id
1 'polypeptide(L)'
;MKLNLPQTITSPGEKITFLKTFVKDGVEILEADIEVQPKAGPPMHTHYKQDESFTILSGTMAYKVPGQEVKYAYPGETVLIKAGIPHKFWNAGNDLLKCKGYVTPPDNFVYFLTELYKSINENKGRPGIYDGAFLLKRYKSEFAMLEIPAFVQKVIFPVVLFIGRLTGKNKKYSNAPIPVTA
;
A
#
# COMPACT_ATOMS: atom_id res chain seq x y z
N MET A 1 12.50 -10.46 6.64
CA MET A 1 13.10 -10.60 5.27
C MET A 1 14.13 -9.48 5.09
N LYS A 2 15.33 -9.78 4.57
CA LYS A 2 16.29 -8.70 4.26
C LYS A 2 15.80 -7.98 3.01
N LEU A 3 15.44 -6.70 3.13
CA LEU A 3 15.04 -5.88 2.00
C LEU A 3 16.26 -5.59 1.12
N ASN A 4 16.11 -5.71 -0.19
CA ASN A 4 17.13 -5.31 -1.15
C ASN A 4 16.80 -3.89 -1.63
N LEU A 5 17.33 -2.91 -0.94
CA LEU A 5 17.08 -1.49 -1.21
C LEU A 5 18.32 -0.82 -1.87
N PRO A 6 18.14 0.17 -2.76
CA PRO A 6 16.86 0.73 -3.17
C PRO A 6 16.06 -0.19 -4.11
N GLN A 7 14.73 -0.14 -4.03
CA GLN A 7 13.83 -0.89 -4.88
C GLN A 7 12.72 0.02 -5.43
N THR A 8 12.47 -0.01 -6.72
CA THR A 8 11.37 0.75 -7.36
C THR A 8 10.25 -0.18 -7.78
N ILE A 9 9.03 0.20 -7.47
CA ILE A 9 7.79 -0.42 -7.96
C ILE A 9 6.96 0.62 -8.69
N THR A 10 6.20 0.19 -9.70
CA THR A 10 5.34 1.08 -10.51
C THR A 10 3.97 0.46 -10.71
N SER A 11 2.96 1.30 -10.82
CA SER A 11 1.62 0.98 -11.29
C SER A 11 1.18 2.02 -12.33
N PRO A 12 0.03 1.90 -13.00
CA PRO A 12 -0.39 2.87 -14.01
C PRO A 12 -0.49 4.33 -13.53
N GLY A 13 -0.61 4.57 -12.24
CA GLY A 13 -0.74 5.93 -11.70
C GLY A 13 0.32 6.32 -10.67
N GLU A 14 1.17 5.39 -10.25
CA GLU A 14 2.09 5.61 -9.13
C GLU A 14 3.45 4.96 -9.38
N LYS A 15 4.49 5.62 -8.88
CA LYS A 15 5.84 5.08 -8.79
C LYS A 15 6.36 5.30 -7.39
N ILE A 16 6.79 4.24 -6.74
CA ILE A 16 7.38 4.27 -5.39
C ILE A 16 8.80 3.72 -5.46
N THR A 17 9.76 4.47 -4.97
CA THR A 17 11.14 4.01 -4.80
C THR A 17 11.44 3.92 -3.31
N PHE A 18 11.45 2.72 -2.77
CA PHE A 18 11.92 2.43 -1.42
C PHE A 18 13.44 2.63 -1.38
N LEU A 19 13.91 3.57 -0.57
CA LEU A 19 15.31 4.00 -0.59
C LEU A 19 16.18 3.24 0.40
N LYS A 20 15.79 3.27 1.66
CA LYS A 20 16.53 2.67 2.78
C LYS A 20 15.64 2.48 3.99
N THR A 21 16.10 1.66 4.94
CA THR A 21 15.60 1.68 6.31
C THR A 21 16.67 2.23 7.26
N PHE A 22 16.20 2.84 8.34
CA PHE A 22 17.05 3.32 9.43
C PHE A 22 16.29 3.25 10.76
N VAL A 23 17.01 3.22 11.87
CA VAL A 23 16.40 3.20 13.21
C VAL A 23 16.46 4.59 13.81
N LYS A 24 15.32 5.07 14.33
CA LYS A 24 15.22 6.29 15.13
C LYS A 24 14.36 6.00 16.35
N ASP A 25 14.85 6.39 17.52
CA ASP A 25 14.17 6.17 18.82
C ASP A 25 13.78 4.70 19.07
N GLY A 26 14.62 3.75 18.58
CA GLY A 26 14.40 2.31 18.71
C GLY A 26 13.38 1.71 17.72
N VAL A 27 12.84 2.50 16.81
CA VAL A 27 11.86 2.05 15.80
C VAL A 27 12.45 2.12 14.39
N GLU A 28 12.25 1.06 13.60
CA GLU A 28 12.67 1.03 12.20
C GLU A 28 11.73 1.89 11.35
N ILE A 29 12.33 2.70 10.47
CA ILE A 29 11.64 3.60 9.55
C ILE A 29 12.10 3.28 8.13
N LEU A 30 11.14 3.09 7.23
CA LEU A 30 11.37 3.00 5.79
C LEU A 30 11.21 4.40 5.18
N GLU A 31 12.19 4.82 4.38
CA GLU A 31 12.12 6.04 3.57
C GLU A 31 11.85 5.69 2.11
N ALA A 32 10.97 6.44 1.47
CA ALA A 32 10.62 6.26 0.06
C ALA A 32 10.42 7.59 -0.67
N ASP A 33 10.72 7.59 -1.98
CA ASP A 33 10.26 8.60 -2.92
C ASP A 33 8.99 8.12 -3.61
N ILE A 34 7.98 8.99 -3.70
CA ILE A 34 6.67 8.68 -4.24
C ILE A 34 6.33 9.70 -5.33
N GLU A 35 5.96 9.19 -6.50
CA GLU A 35 5.47 9.98 -7.63
C GLU A 35 4.06 9.50 -8.00
N VAL A 36 3.11 10.44 -8.09
CA VAL A 36 1.69 10.14 -8.38
C VAL A 36 1.21 10.97 -9.55
N GLN A 37 0.67 10.32 -10.57
CA GLN A 37 0.09 10.97 -11.75
C GLN A 37 -1.18 11.76 -11.38
N PRO A 38 -1.55 12.80 -12.14
CA PRO A 38 -2.79 13.52 -11.93
C PRO A 38 -4.01 12.60 -11.78
N LYS A 39 -4.83 12.82 -10.76
CA LYS A 39 -6.03 12.05 -10.40
C LYS A 39 -5.78 10.61 -9.93
N ALA A 40 -4.54 10.13 -9.95
CA ALA A 40 -4.18 8.82 -9.40
C ALA A 40 -4.01 8.87 -7.87
N GLY A 41 -4.01 7.69 -7.26
CA GLY A 41 -3.79 7.45 -5.84
C GLY A 41 -4.44 6.14 -5.40
N PRO A 42 -4.07 5.60 -4.23
CA PRO A 42 -4.64 4.35 -3.73
C PRO A 42 -6.11 4.52 -3.32
N PRO A 43 -6.92 3.46 -3.43
CA PRO A 43 -8.29 3.45 -2.89
C PRO A 43 -8.27 3.54 -1.36
N MET A 44 -9.45 3.66 -0.73
CA MET A 44 -9.56 3.72 0.74
C MET A 44 -9.03 2.43 1.39
N HIS A 45 -8.02 2.58 2.23
CA HIS A 45 -7.30 1.48 2.87
C HIS A 45 -6.91 1.81 4.31
N THR A 46 -6.37 0.82 5.02
CA THR A 46 -5.88 0.96 6.39
C THR A 46 -4.58 0.20 6.56
N HIS A 47 -3.61 0.82 7.20
CA HIS A 47 -2.42 0.19 7.76
C HIS A 47 -2.65 0.02 9.26
N TYR A 48 -2.81 -1.23 9.74
CA TYR A 48 -3.12 -1.48 11.15
C TYR A 48 -1.91 -1.36 12.08
N LYS A 49 -0.71 -1.46 11.52
CA LYS A 49 0.55 -1.49 12.29
C LYS A 49 1.47 -0.31 11.97
N GLN A 50 1.32 0.29 10.80
CA GLN A 50 2.23 1.29 10.28
C GLN A 50 1.63 2.70 10.42
N ASP A 51 2.42 3.60 10.99
CA ASP A 51 2.26 5.03 10.76
C ASP A 51 2.81 5.36 9.37
N GLU A 52 2.13 6.20 8.62
CA GLU A 52 2.55 6.64 7.30
C GLU A 52 2.60 8.17 7.24
N SER A 53 3.66 8.73 6.71
CA SER A 53 3.75 10.18 6.51
C SER A 53 4.23 10.55 5.12
N PHE A 54 3.75 11.68 4.62
CA PHE A 54 4.07 12.23 3.31
C PHE A 54 4.49 13.69 3.46
N THR A 55 5.74 14.01 3.14
CA THR A 55 6.17 15.39 2.96
C THR A 55 6.07 15.75 1.49
N ILE A 56 5.26 16.74 1.15
CA ILE A 56 5.01 17.14 -0.23
C ILE A 56 6.22 17.90 -0.75
N LEU A 57 6.79 17.47 -1.86
CA LEU A 57 7.93 18.13 -2.52
C LEU A 57 7.46 19.01 -3.68
N SER A 58 6.46 18.55 -4.44
CA SER A 58 5.83 19.30 -5.53
C SER A 58 4.44 18.78 -5.85
N GLY A 59 3.58 19.59 -6.42
CA GLY A 59 2.20 19.26 -6.74
C GLY A 59 1.25 19.49 -5.56
N THR A 60 0.05 18.92 -5.64
CA THR A 60 -1.00 19.06 -4.61
C THR A 60 -1.54 17.69 -4.25
N MET A 61 -1.39 17.28 -3.01
CA MET A 61 -2.03 16.08 -2.47
C MET A 61 -3.40 16.45 -1.91
N ALA A 62 -4.44 15.71 -2.28
CA ALA A 62 -5.66 15.65 -1.51
C ALA A 62 -5.70 14.34 -0.73
N TYR A 63 -6.24 14.36 0.49
CA TYR A 63 -6.42 13.15 1.30
C TYR A 63 -7.73 13.19 2.07
N LYS A 64 -8.23 12.00 2.40
CA LYS A 64 -9.52 11.84 3.09
C LYS A 64 -9.45 10.72 4.12
N VAL A 65 -10.00 11.02 5.30
CA VAL A 65 -10.37 10.07 6.35
C VAL A 65 -11.88 9.94 6.38
N PRO A 66 -12.50 8.76 6.55
CA PRO A 66 -13.94 8.62 6.63
C PRO A 66 -14.54 9.53 7.72
N GLY A 67 -15.68 10.17 7.41
CA GLY A 67 -16.36 11.10 8.31
C GLY A 67 -15.72 12.49 8.42
N GLN A 68 -14.62 12.75 7.69
CA GLN A 68 -14.00 14.07 7.64
C GLN A 68 -14.11 14.67 6.22
N GLU A 69 -14.03 16.00 6.14
CA GLU A 69 -13.88 16.69 4.85
C GLU A 69 -12.57 16.34 4.17
N VAL A 70 -12.53 16.52 2.85
CA VAL A 70 -11.28 16.38 2.08
C VAL A 70 -10.32 17.48 2.51
N LYS A 71 -9.08 17.10 2.78
CA LYS A 71 -7.99 18.03 3.11
C LYS A 71 -6.97 18.03 1.98
N TYR A 72 -6.24 19.12 1.88
CA TYR A 72 -5.19 19.32 0.88
C TYR A 72 -3.87 19.58 1.57
N ALA A 73 -2.78 19.18 0.93
CA ALA A 73 -1.42 19.47 1.36
C ALA A 73 -0.59 19.93 0.15
N TYR A 74 0.28 20.91 0.41
CA TYR A 74 1.07 21.65 -0.57
C TYR A 74 2.57 21.47 -0.31
N PRO A 75 3.45 21.89 -1.22
CA PRO A 75 4.90 21.78 -1.05
C PRO A 75 5.40 22.35 0.28
N GLY A 76 6.20 21.56 0.99
CA GLY A 76 6.71 21.86 2.34
C GLY A 76 5.82 21.33 3.48
N GLU A 77 4.58 20.97 3.22
CA GLU A 77 3.69 20.41 4.25
C GLU A 77 3.88 18.90 4.41
N THR A 78 3.63 18.42 5.62
CA THR A 78 3.68 16.98 5.96
C THR A 78 2.33 16.49 6.46
N VAL A 79 1.83 15.44 5.83
CA VAL A 79 0.64 14.69 6.27
C VAL A 79 1.11 13.47 7.05
N LEU A 80 0.58 13.27 8.25
CA LEU A 80 0.81 12.07 9.07
C LEU A 80 -0.50 11.33 9.25
N ILE A 81 -0.52 10.06 8.90
CA ILE A 81 -1.62 9.13 9.10
C ILE A 81 -1.17 8.06 10.10
N LYS A 82 -1.84 8.00 11.22
CA LYS A 82 -1.54 7.02 12.27
C LYS A 82 -2.05 5.63 11.93
N ALA A 83 -1.36 4.62 12.45
CA ALA A 83 -1.78 3.23 12.37
C ALA A 83 -3.25 3.07 12.78
N GLY A 84 -3.99 2.23 12.04
CA GLY A 84 -5.40 1.97 12.27
C GLY A 84 -6.36 2.99 11.67
N ILE A 85 -5.89 4.13 11.17
CA ILE A 85 -6.75 5.16 10.57
C ILE A 85 -7.01 4.85 9.08
N PRO A 86 -8.28 4.59 8.69
CA PRO A 86 -8.63 4.43 7.29
C PRO A 86 -8.39 5.73 6.52
N HIS A 87 -7.79 5.63 5.34
CA HIS A 87 -7.50 6.80 4.53
C HIS A 87 -7.35 6.47 3.05
N LYS A 88 -7.41 7.52 2.24
CA LYS A 88 -6.96 7.54 0.87
C LYS A 88 -6.35 8.89 0.56
N PHE A 89 -5.46 8.92 -0.42
CA PHE A 89 -4.96 10.16 -0.98
C PHE A 89 -4.94 10.08 -2.51
N TRP A 90 -4.82 11.23 -3.16
CA TRP A 90 -4.66 11.31 -4.61
C TRP A 90 -3.97 12.61 -4.99
N ASN A 91 -3.42 12.62 -6.19
CA ASN A 91 -2.92 13.85 -6.79
C ASN A 91 -4.11 14.69 -7.26
N ALA A 92 -4.34 15.82 -6.59
CA ALA A 92 -5.42 16.77 -6.92
C ALA A 92 -4.97 17.86 -7.91
N GLY A 93 -3.68 17.91 -8.27
CA GLY A 93 -3.12 18.83 -9.25
C GLY A 93 -3.17 18.29 -10.67
N ASN A 94 -2.67 19.10 -11.60
CA ASN A 94 -2.54 18.74 -13.02
C ASN A 94 -1.11 18.27 -13.36
N ASP A 95 -0.14 18.52 -12.48
CA ASP A 95 1.25 18.13 -12.62
C ASP A 95 1.54 16.91 -11.74
N LEU A 96 2.72 16.31 -11.92
CA LEU A 96 3.18 15.16 -11.12
C LEU A 96 3.30 15.56 -9.64
N LEU A 97 2.58 14.86 -8.77
CA LEU A 97 2.76 14.97 -7.32
C LEU A 97 4.02 14.19 -6.93
N LYS A 98 4.93 14.83 -6.21
CA LYS A 98 6.12 14.19 -5.62
C LYS A 98 6.10 14.35 -4.11
N CYS A 99 6.34 13.24 -3.42
CA CYS A 99 6.39 13.20 -1.96
C CYS A 99 7.62 12.43 -1.48
N LYS A 100 8.14 12.83 -0.31
CA LYS A 100 8.98 11.98 0.52
C LYS A 100 8.06 11.23 1.48
N GLY A 101 8.07 9.90 1.41
CA GLY A 101 7.27 9.03 2.26
C GLY A 101 8.09 8.40 3.38
N TYR A 102 7.46 8.19 4.55
CA TYR A 102 8.02 7.43 5.65
C TYR A 102 6.97 6.47 6.20
N VAL A 103 7.37 5.22 6.43
CA VAL A 103 6.52 4.17 7.00
C VAL A 103 7.21 3.57 8.22
N THR A 104 6.50 3.49 9.35
CA THR A 104 7.07 3.03 10.61
C THR A 104 6.08 2.23 11.48
N PRO A 105 6.44 1.01 11.91
CA PRO A 105 7.51 0.17 11.38
C PRO A 105 7.19 -0.30 9.95
N PRO A 106 8.17 -0.65 9.10
CA PRO A 106 7.88 -1.09 7.73
C PRO A 106 7.27 -2.49 7.64
N ASP A 107 7.57 -3.38 8.56
CA ASP A 107 7.06 -4.77 8.60
C ASP A 107 6.99 -5.43 7.20
N ASN A 108 5.82 -5.87 6.75
CA ASN A 108 5.60 -6.47 5.44
C ASN A 108 5.19 -5.46 4.35
N PHE A 109 5.28 -4.16 4.59
CA PHE A 109 4.80 -3.11 3.68
C PHE A 109 5.45 -3.19 2.28
N VAL A 110 6.78 -3.30 2.21
CA VAL A 110 7.50 -3.41 0.93
C VAL A 110 7.07 -4.65 0.15
N TYR A 111 7.00 -5.80 0.82
CA TYR A 111 6.57 -7.05 0.20
C TYR A 111 5.12 -6.95 -0.32
N PHE A 112 4.21 -6.48 0.52
CA PHE A 112 2.79 -6.35 0.18
C PHE A 112 2.59 -5.47 -1.06
N LEU A 113 3.18 -4.26 -1.07
CA LEU A 113 3.06 -3.35 -2.23
C LEU A 113 3.77 -3.88 -3.47
N THR A 114 4.93 -4.53 -3.32
CA THR A 114 5.64 -5.11 -4.46
C THR A 114 4.79 -6.17 -5.17
N GLU A 115 4.22 -7.10 -4.43
CA GLU A 115 3.38 -8.15 -5.02
C GLU A 115 2.04 -7.60 -5.55
N LEU A 116 1.47 -6.59 -4.86
CA LEU A 116 0.25 -5.93 -5.32
C LEU A 116 0.47 -5.21 -6.65
N TYR A 117 1.53 -4.40 -6.76
CA TYR A 117 1.83 -3.63 -8.00
C TYR A 117 2.21 -4.55 -9.16
N LYS A 118 2.96 -5.63 -8.88
CA LYS A 118 3.23 -6.67 -9.86
C LYS A 118 1.92 -7.27 -10.40
N SER A 119 1.00 -7.63 -9.53
CA SER A 119 -0.29 -8.17 -9.94
C SER A 119 -1.14 -7.15 -10.71
N ILE A 120 -1.12 -5.86 -10.34
CA ILE A 120 -1.79 -4.78 -11.08
C ILE A 120 -1.26 -4.68 -12.52
N ASN A 121 0.05 -4.71 -12.69
CA ASN A 121 0.69 -4.61 -14.01
C ASN A 121 0.42 -5.85 -14.89
N GLU A 122 0.40 -7.04 -14.29
CA GLU A 122 0.08 -8.29 -14.98
C GLU A 122 -1.41 -8.38 -15.40
N ASN A 123 -2.30 -7.60 -14.77
CA ASN A 123 -3.75 -7.71 -14.92
C ASN A 123 -4.44 -6.40 -15.34
N LYS A 124 -3.85 -5.67 -16.29
CA LYS A 124 -4.45 -4.49 -16.95
C LYS A 124 -4.90 -3.38 -15.98
N GLY A 125 -4.08 -3.09 -14.97
CA GLY A 125 -4.31 -1.99 -14.05
C GLY A 125 -5.18 -2.32 -12.83
N ARG A 126 -5.50 -3.60 -12.60
CA ARG A 126 -6.22 -4.08 -11.40
C ARG A 126 -5.53 -5.33 -10.85
N PRO A 127 -5.53 -5.56 -9.54
CA PRO A 127 -5.00 -6.81 -9.00
C PRO A 127 -5.75 -8.02 -9.55
N GLY A 128 -5.02 -9.06 -9.92
CA GLY A 128 -5.62 -10.35 -10.22
C GLY A 128 -6.42 -10.87 -9.02
N ILE A 129 -7.58 -11.49 -9.25
CA ILE A 129 -8.49 -11.87 -8.16
C ILE A 129 -7.83 -12.82 -7.15
N TYR A 130 -6.99 -13.75 -7.61
CA TYR A 130 -6.25 -14.65 -6.71
C TYR A 130 -5.20 -13.89 -5.88
N ASP A 131 -4.43 -13.02 -6.52
CA ASP A 131 -3.35 -12.26 -5.87
C ASP A 131 -3.93 -11.30 -4.83
N GLY A 132 -4.98 -10.55 -5.18
CA GLY A 132 -5.68 -9.67 -4.25
C GLY A 132 -6.28 -10.43 -3.07
N ALA A 133 -6.95 -11.57 -3.33
CA ALA A 133 -7.50 -12.42 -2.28
C ALA A 133 -6.38 -12.97 -1.36
N PHE A 134 -5.25 -13.42 -1.93
CA PHE A 134 -4.13 -13.94 -1.16
C PHE A 134 -3.53 -12.85 -0.26
N LEU A 135 -3.15 -11.72 -0.83
CA LEU A 135 -2.47 -10.63 -0.09
C LEU A 135 -3.36 -10.11 1.05
N LEU A 136 -4.62 -9.79 0.76
CA LEU A 136 -5.54 -9.25 1.77
C LEU A 136 -5.96 -10.27 2.82
N LYS A 137 -6.05 -11.57 2.48
CA LYS A 137 -6.36 -12.58 3.48
C LYS A 137 -5.17 -12.92 4.35
N ARG A 138 -3.96 -13.01 3.77
CA ARG A 138 -2.73 -13.32 4.49
C ARG A 138 -2.33 -12.19 5.43
N TYR A 139 -2.32 -10.97 4.94
CA TYR A 139 -1.86 -9.79 5.70
C TYR A 139 -3.01 -8.97 6.32
N LYS A 140 -4.14 -9.60 6.61
CA LYS A 140 -5.33 -8.96 7.20
C LYS A 140 -5.08 -8.31 8.58
N SER A 141 -4.02 -8.69 9.28
CA SER A 141 -3.58 -8.07 10.55
C SER A 141 -2.79 -6.79 10.33
N GLU A 142 -2.33 -6.55 9.11
CA GLU A 142 -1.50 -5.39 8.76
C GLU A 142 -2.22 -4.43 7.81
N PHE A 143 -3.00 -4.97 6.83
CA PHE A 143 -3.61 -4.16 5.77
C PHE A 143 -5.08 -4.53 5.53
N ALA A 144 -5.89 -3.51 5.21
CA ALA A 144 -7.26 -3.70 4.74
C ALA A 144 -7.61 -2.72 3.61
N MET A 145 -8.45 -3.19 2.68
CA MET A 145 -9.05 -2.39 1.62
C MET A 145 -10.54 -2.24 1.92
N LEU A 146 -10.99 -1.02 2.22
CA LEU A 146 -12.35 -0.78 2.70
C LEU A 146 -13.39 -0.81 1.58
N GLU A 147 -12.97 -0.56 0.35
CA GLU A 147 -13.89 -0.53 -0.81
C GLU A 147 -14.29 -1.93 -1.30
N ILE A 148 -13.66 -3.01 -0.77
CA ILE A 148 -14.01 -4.38 -1.12
C ILE A 148 -15.20 -4.84 -0.26
N PRO A 149 -16.37 -5.19 -0.85
CA PRO A 149 -17.52 -5.61 -0.09
C PRO A 149 -17.26 -6.81 0.82
N ALA A 150 -17.87 -6.81 2.01
CA ALA A 150 -17.68 -7.89 2.99
C ALA A 150 -18.02 -9.29 2.44
N PHE A 151 -19.02 -9.39 1.57
CA PHE A 151 -19.35 -10.64 0.88
C PHE A 151 -18.19 -11.16 0.05
N VAL A 152 -17.52 -10.29 -0.71
CA VAL A 152 -16.35 -10.69 -1.51
C VAL A 152 -15.23 -11.22 -0.61
N GLN A 153 -14.95 -10.52 0.48
CA GLN A 153 -13.90 -10.93 1.42
C GLN A 153 -14.24 -12.23 2.18
N LYS A 154 -15.51 -12.43 2.56
CA LYS A 154 -15.94 -13.57 3.40
C LYS A 154 -16.30 -14.82 2.60
N VAL A 155 -16.78 -14.66 1.36
CA VAL A 155 -17.26 -15.78 0.53
C VAL A 155 -16.37 -15.99 -0.70
N ILE A 156 -16.17 -14.95 -1.52
CA ILE A 156 -15.45 -15.10 -2.79
C ILE A 156 -13.96 -15.40 -2.57
N PHE A 157 -13.28 -14.66 -1.69
CA PHE A 157 -11.87 -14.88 -1.43
C PHE A 157 -11.54 -16.30 -0.96
N PRO A 158 -12.24 -16.89 0.02
CA PRO A 158 -12.00 -18.28 0.40
C PRO A 158 -12.14 -19.27 -0.76
N VAL A 159 -13.17 -19.12 -1.60
CA VAL A 159 -13.39 -19.99 -2.77
C VAL A 159 -12.25 -19.82 -3.78
N VAL A 160 -11.86 -18.58 -4.11
CA VAL A 160 -10.75 -18.28 -5.02
C VAL A 160 -9.44 -18.87 -4.51
N LEU A 161 -9.16 -18.74 -3.22
CA LEU A 161 -7.95 -19.28 -2.60
C LEU A 161 -7.95 -20.82 -2.58
N PHE A 162 -9.09 -21.45 -2.35
CA PHE A 162 -9.23 -22.90 -2.40
C PHE A 162 -8.95 -23.43 -3.82
N ILE A 163 -9.59 -22.85 -4.84
CA ILE A 163 -9.35 -23.21 -6.25
C ILE A 163 -7.86 -22.96 -6.61
N GLY A 164 -7.31 -21.82 -6.19
CA GLY A 164 -5.91 -21.49 -6.44
C GLY A 164 -4.93 -22.51 -5.80
N ARG A 165 -5.30 -23.09 -4.67
CA ARG A 165 -4.52 -24.17 -4.03
C ARG A 165 -4.56 -25.45 -4.86
N LEU A 166 -5.73 -25.83 -5.36
CA LEU A 166 -5.89 -27.02 -6.21
C LEU A 166 -5.15 -26.86 -7.55
N THR A 167 -5.10 -25.65 -8.11
CA THR A 167 -4.42 -25.36 -9.38
C THR A 167 -2.94 -24.99 -9.24
N GLY A 168 -2.39 -25.03 -8.02
CA GLY A 168 -0.98 -24.73 -7.75
C GLY A 168 -0.60 -23.24 -7.76
N LYS A 169 -1.56 -22.31 -7.87
CA LYS A 169 -1.31 -20.86 -7.82
C LYS A 169 -0.68 -20.39 -6.51
N ASN A 170 -0.92 -21.12 -5.41
CA ASN A 170 -0.31 -20.83 -4.12
C ASN A 170 1.23 -20.93 -4.13
N LYS A 171 1.83 -21.67 -5.06
CA LYS A 171 3.29 -21.78 -5.22
C LYS A 171 3.96 -20.45 -5.50
N LYS A 172 3.26 -19.52 -6.18
CA LYS A 172 3.72 -18.12 -6.43
C LYS A 172 4.14 -17.43 -5.12
N TYR A 173 3.50 -17.76 -4.02
CA TYR A 173 3.68 -17.12 -2.71
C TYR A 173 4.35 -18.01 -1.66
N SER A 174 5.10 -19.03 -2.09
CA SER A 174 5.79 -19.95 -1.18
C SER A 174 6.76 -19.25 -0.22
N ASN A 175 7.36 -18.14 -0.67
CA ASN A 175 8.32 -17.34 0.10
C ASN A 175 7.69 -16.11 0.75
N ALA A 176 6.35 -16.02 0.81
CA ALA A 176 5.67 -14.90 1.43
C ALA A 176 6.01 -14.79 2.92
N PRO A 177 6.45 -13.61 3.40
CA PRO A 177 6.79 -13.42 4.81
C PRO A 177 5.63 -13.75 5.75
N ILE A 178 5.97 -14.05 6.99
CA ILE A 178 4.97 -14.27 8.04
C ILE A 178 4.31 -12.93 8.38
N PRO A 179 2.96 -12.86 8.43
CA PRO A 179 2.26 -11.66 8.86
C PRO A 179 2.64 -11.29 10.31
N VAL A 180 2.72 -9.97 10.56
CA VAL A 180 2.87 -9.46 11.92
C VAL A 180 1.52 -9.62 12.63
N THR A 181 1.54 -10.36 13.73
CA THR A 181 0.39 -10.48 14.64
C THR A 181 0.55 -9.50 15.81
N ALA A 182 -0.53 -9.22 16.49
CA ALA A 182 -0.52 -8.35 17.67
C ALA A 182 0.24 -9.01 18.83
#